data_6bdd7ca6d2575e71f81e95c8d3281dd9
#
_entry.id   6bdd7ca6d2575e71f81e95c8d3281dd9
#
_cell.length_a   1.000
_cell.length_b   1.000
_cell.length_c   1.000
_cell.angle_alpha   90.00
_cell.angle_beta   90.00
_cell.angle_gamma   90.00
#
_symmetry.space_group_name_H-M   'P 1'
#
loop_
_entity.id
_entity.type
_entity.pdbx_description
1 polymer ?
#
loop_
_entity_poly.entity_id
_entity_poly.type
_entity_poly.pdbx_seq_one_letter_code
_entity_poly.pdbx_strand_id
1 'polypeptide(L)'
;MKLCLDPGHGGYDPGACGNGLREKDITLDICLRLKPLLEFNGVSVCLTRDGDYAPGHLENQLNAELNYRSAISNNFGADLFVSVHVNSGGGTGQEILVAGMGGKAEAAAGKCLYYIQQVSRWPNRGVKAQNVSVLGSKTNAPAYLTENGFIDSVTDTAKLKDPNFRQSLAVAHAKGICDYFGVQYREGGTDMLEVAVLLYTKEDYWAGTDVSAKNGNCALFIRPDDHSVPKDAMSAKTLYIVGGGSVGHSNEVLLSGNSKYDTAAAV
;
A
#
# COMPACT_ATOMS: atom_id res chain seq x y z
N MET A 1 16.20 7.18 0.59
CA MET A 1 16.07 5.71 0.49
C MET A 1 15.02 5.41 -0.56
N LYS A 2 15.29 4.44 -1.41
CA LYS A 2 14.44 4.04 -2.52
C LYS A 2 14.04 2.58 -2.38
N LEU A 3 12.76 2.28 -2.46
CA LEU A 3 12.21 0.94 -2.38
C LEU A 3 11.44 0.61 -3.65
N CYS A 4 11.67 -0.56 -4.22
CA CYS A 4 10.79 -1.11 -5.23
C CYS A 4 9.89 -2.17 -4.58
N LEU A 5 8.57 -1.93 -4.64
CA LEU A 5 7.55 -2.89 -4.26
C LEU A 5 7.07 -3.66 -5.48
N ASP A 6 7.02 -4.97 -5.34
CA ASP A 6 6.62 -5.89 -6.38
C ASP A 6 5.38 -6.67 -5.95
N PRO A 7 4.16 -6.24 -6.33
CA PRO A 7 2.98 -7.07 -6.16
C PRO A 7 3.10 -8.31 -7.05
N GLY A 8 3.25 -9.49 -6.47
CA GLY A 8 3.38 -10.74 -7.23
C GLY A 8 2.22 -10.98 -8.18
N HIS A 9 2.48 -11.69 -9.29
CA HIS A 9 1.47 -12.02 -10.31
C HIS A 9 0.87 -10.78 -11.01
N GLY A 10 -0.30 -10.91 -11.66
CA GLY A 10 -1.03 -9.81 -12.31
C GLY A 10 -1.46 -10.14 -13.74
N GLY A 11 -2.49 -9.46 -14.23
CA GLY A 11 -3.04 -9.67 -15.56
C GLY A 11 -3.48 -11.13 -15.78
N TYR A 12 -2.86 -11.79 -16.73
CA TYR A 12 -3.13 -13.19 -17.10
C TYR A 12 -2.77 -14.19 -16.00
N ASP A 13 -1.81 -13.86 -15.14
CA ASP A 13 -1.35 -14.72 -14.05
C ASP A 13 -2.11 -14.39 -12.75
N PRO A 14 -3.08 -15.23 -12.33
CA PRO A 14 -3.81 -15.00 -11.10
C PRO A 14 -2.98 -15.33 -9.85
N GLY A 15 -1.83 -16.00 -9.97
CA GLY A 15 -1.15 -16.67 -8.87
C GLY A 15 -1.95 -17.84 -8.33
N ALA A 16 -1.66 -18.26 -7.12
CA ALA A 16 -2.45 -19.26 -6.45
C ALA A 16 -3.88 -18.78 -6.19
N CYS A 17 -4.84 -19.70 -6.28
CA CYS A 17 -6.25 -19.40 -6.03
C CYS A 17 -6.80 -20.38 -4.99
N GLY A 18 -7.50 -19.87 -4.00
CA GLY A 18 -8.08 -20.71 -2.95
C GLY A 18 -9.08 -19.95 -2.08
N ASN A 19 -10.05 -20.66 -1.54
CA ASN A 19 -11.02 -20.11 -0.60
C ASN A 19 -11.73 -18.82 -1.09
N GLY A 20 -11.89 -18.66 -2.42
CA GLY A 20 -12.52 -17.50 -3.04
C GLY A 20 -11.60 -16.26 -3.17
N LEU A 21 -10.30 -16.44 -2.99
CA LEU A 21 -9.28 -15.40 -3.20
C LEU A 21 -8.38 -15.75 -4.40
N ARG A 22 -7.82 -14.73 -5.05
CA ARG A 22 -6.72 -14.83 -6.00
C ARG A 22 -5.53 -14.11 -5.43
N GLU A 23 -4.35 -14.71 -5.52
CA GLU A 23 -3.12 -14.14 -4.96
C GLU A 23 -2.82 -12.76 -5.51
N LYS A 24 -2.93 -12.56 -6.83
CA LYS A 24 -2.67 -11.27 -7.49
C LYS A 24 -3.47 -10.10 -6.91
N ASP A 25 -4.69 -10.35 -6.42
CA ASP A 25 -5.54 -9.30 -5.86
C ASP A 25 -5.07 -8.91 -4.45
N ILE A 26 -4.68 -9.89 -3.65
CA ILE A 26 -4.19 -9.68 -2.27
C ILE A 26 -2.83 -8.98 -2.29
N THR A 27 -1.94 -9.41 -3.16
CA THR A 27 -0.59 -8.82 -3.26
C THR A 27 -0.65 -7.36 -3.70
N LEU A 28 -1.50 -7.06 -4.67
CA LEU A 28 -1.74 -5.68 -5.12
C LEU A 28 -2.34 -4.83 -3.99
N ASP A 29 -3.39 -5.32 -3.31
CA ASP A 29 -4.04 -4.57 -2.22
C ASP A 29 -3.06 -4.25 -1.08
N ILE A 30 -2.22 -5.21 -0.68
CA ILE A 30 -1.19 -4.99 0.35
C ILE A 30 -0.18 -3.93 -0.10
N CYS A 31 0.32 -4.02 -1.33
CA CYS A 31 1.32 -3.07 -1.85
C CYS A 31 0.75 -1.65 -2.02
N LEU A 32 -0.50 -1.51 -2.49
CA LEU A 32 -1.16 -0.21 -2.62
C LEU A 32 -1.39 0.46 -1.25
N ARG A 33 -1.64 -0.32 -0.20
CA ARG A 33 -1.72 0.18 1.19
C ARG A 33 -0.35 0.53 1.75
N LEU A 34 0.66 -0.25 1.43
CA LEU A 34 2.02 -0.11 1.95
C LEU A 34 2.74 1.12 1.38
N LYS A 35 2.54 1.42 0.10
CA LYS A 35 3.21 2.53 -0.60
C LYS A 35 3.03 3.87 0.12
N PRO A 36 1.80 4.38 0.39
CA PRO A 36 1.62 5.68 1.04
C PRO A 36 2.19 5.71 2.46
N LEU A 37 2.18 4.60 3.21
CA LEU A 37 2.80 4.52 4.53
C LEU A 37 4.31 4.77 4.47
N LEU A 38 4.97 4.20 3.49
CA LEU A 38 6.42 4.35 3.30
C LEU A 38 6.77 5.75 2.80
N GLU A 39 6.00 6.29 1.84
CA GLU A 39 6.20 7.64 1.32
C GLU A 39 6.02 8.70 2.42
N PHE A 40 5.01 8.54 3.27
CA PHE A 40 4.83 9.39 4.47
C PHE A 40 6.04 9.35 5.41
N ASN A 41 6.72 8.21 5.49
CA ASN A 41 7.94 8.04 6.28
C ASN A 41 9.23 8.39 5.52
N GLY A 42 9.14 9.08 4.38
CA GLY A 42 10.29 9.59 3.64
C GLY A 42 11.04 8.55 2.79
N VAL A 43 10.41 7.41 2.50
CA VAL A 43 10.94 6.40 1.58
C VAL A 43 10.31 6.61 0.20
N SER A 44 11.13 6.86 -0.82
CA SER A 44 10.64 6.93 -2.21
C SER A 44 10.28 5.53 -2.70
N VAL A 45 9.07 5.34 -3.22
CA VAL A 45 8.56 4.01 -3.60
C VAL A 45 8.17 3.95 -5.07
N CYS A 46 8.70 2.97 -5.82
CA CYS A 46 8.13 2.55 -7.10
C CYS A 46 7.41 1.21 -6.96
N LEU A 47 6.43 0.98 -7.82
CA LEU A 47 5.71 -0.29 -7.94
C LEU A 47 6.07 -0.94 -9.28
N THR A 48 6.17 -2.27 -9.32
CA THR A 48 6.31 -3.00 -10.59
C THR A 48 4.98 -3.05 -11.35
N ARG A 49 3.86 -2.99 -10.64
CA ARG A 49 2.50 -2.76 -11.14
C ARG A 49 1.64 -2.08 -10.07
N ASP A 50 0.70 -1.26 -10.49
CA ASP A 50 -0.27 -0.56 -9.64
C ASP A 50 -1.73 -0.87 -10.02
N GLY A 51 -1.92 -1.86 -10.88
CA GLY A 51 -3.20 -2.35 -11.36
C GLY A 51 -3.16 -3.85 -11.70
N ASP A 52 -4.28 -4.38 -12.21
CA ASP A 52 -4.36 -5.78 -12.64
C ASP A 52 -3.87 -5.94 -14.08
N TYR A 53 -2.55 -5.90 -14.24
CA TYR A 53 -1.84 -6.17 -15.50
C TYR A 53 -0.49 -6.84 -15.23
N ALA A 54 0.04 -7.56 -16.22
CA ALA A 54 1.40 -8.08 -16.18
C ALA A 54 2.40 -6.93 -16.36
N PRO A 55 3.43 -6.79 -15.50
CA PRO A 55 4.44 -5.76 -15.67
C PRO A 55 5.03 -5.73 -17.10
N GLY A 56 5.10 -4.53 -17.68
CA GLY A 56 5.51 -4.33 -19.07
C GLY A 56 4.49 -4.78 -20.12
N HIS A 57 3.26 -5.12 -19.70
CA HIS A 57 2.22 -5.71 -20.56
C HIS A 57 2.70 -6.97 -21.32
N LEU A 58 3.57 -7.75 -20.66
CA LEU A 58 4.20 -8.96 -21.23
C LEU A 58 3.31 -10.19 -20.98
N GLU A 59 2.08 -10.14 -21.48
CA GLU A 59 1.11 -11.20 -21.31
C GLU A 59 1.62 -12.54 -21.86
N ASN A 60 1.48 -13.62 -21.04
CA ASN A 60 1.95 -14.98 -21.35
C ASN A 60 3.47 -15.12 -21.64
N GLN A 61 4.29 -14.18 -21.16
CA GLN A 61 5.73 -14.16 -21.32
C GLN A 61 6.43 -14.16 -19.95
N LEU A 62 6.18 -15.17 -19.13
CA LEU A 62 6.59 -15.21 -17.71
C LEU A 62 8.06 -14.82 -17.48
N ASN A 63 8.99 -15.40 -18.22
CA ASN A 63 10.42 -15.08 -18.03
C ASN A 63 10.75 -13.62 -18.38
N ALA A 64 10.12 -13.06 -19.40
CA ALA A 64 10.31 -11.67 -19.79
C ALA A 64 9.70 -10.74 -18.72
N GLU A 65 8.52 -11.07 -18.23
CA GLU A 65 7.82 -10.34 -17.17
C GLU A 65 8.63 -10.32 -15.87
N LEU A 66 9.13 -11.47 -15.40
CA LEU A 66 9.96 -11.55 -14.20
C LEU A 66 11.25 -10.72 -14.33
N ASN A 67 11.87 -10.73 -15.52
CA ASN A 67 13.03 -9.88 -15.80
C ASN A 67 12.65 -8.38 -15.80
N TYR A 68 11.46 -8.05 -16.29
CA TYR A 68 10.98 -6.66 -16.32
C TYR A 68 10.75 -6.11 -14.92
N ARG A 69 10.26 -6.92 -13.97
CA ARG A 69 10.16 -6.55 -12.54
C ARG A 69 11.52 -6.14 -11.97
N SER A 70 12.54 -6.95 -12.21
CA SER A 70 13.92 -6.64 -11.82
C SER A 70 14.44 -5.37 -12.51
N ALA A 71 14.14 -5.18 -13.80
CA ALA A 71 14.55 -4.00 -14.55
C ALA A 71 13.91 -2.70 -14.02
N ILE A 72 12.63 -2.72 -13.60
CA ILE A 72 11.98 -1.58 -12.95
C ILE A 72 12.75 -1.18 -11.69
N SER A 73 13.06 -2.15 -10.82
CA SER A 73 13.83 -1.92 -9.60
C SER A 73 15.22 -1.32 -9.89
N ASN A 74 15.93 -1.90 -10.86
CA ASN A 74 17.28 -1.46 -11.22
C ASN A 74 17.27 -0.05 -11.83
N ASN A 75 16.32 0.25 -12.72
CA ASN A 75 16.17 1.57 -13.36
C ASN A 75 15.78 2.66 -12.36
N PHE A 76 14.97 2.31 -11.35
CA PHE A 76 14.63 3.20 -10.25
C PHE A 76 15.84 3.46 -9.33
N GLY A 77 16.82 2.55 -9.33
CA GLY A 77 17.97 2.57 -8.43
C GLY A 77 17.54 2.27 -6.99
N ALA A 78 16.74 1.21 -6.82
CA ALA A 78 16.25 0.81 -5.52
C ALA A 78 17.36 0.40 -4.56
N ASP A 79 17.26 0.81 -3.29
CA ASP A 79 18.11 0.38 -2.18
C ASP A 79 17.64 -0.94 -1.57
N LEU A 80 16.37 -1.30 -1.84
CA LEU A 80 15.72 -2.54 -1.42
C LEU A 80 14.61 -2.91 -2.42
N PHE A 81 14.50 -4.20 -2.74
CA PHE A 81 13.41 -4.79 -3.52
C PHE A 81 12.58 -5.72 -2.65
N VAL A 82 11.26 -5.53 -2.63
CA VAL A 82 10.33 -6.34 -1.83
C VAL A 82 9.23 -6.88 -2.71
N SER A 83 9.22 -8.20 -2.91
CA SER A 83 8.14 -8.90 -3.59
C SER A 83 7.13 -9.42 -2.57
N VAL A 84 5.85 -9.19 -2.82
CA VAL A 84 4.76 -9.54 -1.92
C VAL A 84 3.94 -10.67 -2.53
N HIS A 85 3.82 -11.80 -1.83
CA HIS A 85 3.15 -13.02 -2.25
C HIS A 85 2.24 -13.59 -1.16
N VAL A 86 1.47 -14.60 -1.52
CA VAL A 86 0.67 -15.45 -0.63
C VAL A 86 0.91 -16.90 -1.03
N ASN A 87 1.39 -17.69 -0.10
CA ASN A 87 1.83 -19.08 -0.31
C ASN A 87 0.66 -20.03 -0.66
N SER A 88 1.01 -21.23 -1.10
CA SER A 88 0.10 -22.34 -1.34
C SER A 88 0.81 -23.68 -1.13
N GLY A 89 0.05 -24.78 -1.05
CA GLY A 89 0.61 -26.13 -0.92
C GLY A 89 0.31 -26.81 0.41
N GLY A 90 -0.83 -26.50 1.05
CA GLY A 90 -1.34 -27.21 2.22
C GLY A 90 -0.68 -26.81 3.54
N GLY A 91 -0.01 -25.66 3.59
CA GLY A 91 0.60 -25.11 4.79
C GLY A 91 -0.27 -24.08 5.52
N THR A 92 0.33 -23.47 6.53
CA THR A 92 -0.20 -22.27 7.22
C THR A 92 0.97 -21.47 7.75
N GLY A 93 0.78 -20.16 7.90
CA GLY A 93 1.80 -19.28 8.46
C GLY A 93 2.49 -18.40 7.45
N GLN A 94 3.51 -17.72 7.90
CA GLN A 94 4.28 -16.76 7.10
C GLN A 94 5.75 -17.15 7.01
N GLU A 95 6.35 -16.85 5.88
CA GLU A 95 7.78 -16.99 5.66
C GLU A 95 8.30 -15.87 4.77
N ILE A 96 9.60 -15.65 4.79
CA ILE A 96 10.25 -14.71 3.88
C ILE A 96 11.39 -15.43 3.18
N LEU A 97 11.47 -15.25 1.86
CA LEU A 97 12.47 -15.85 1.02
C LEU A 97 13.53 -14.84 0.62
N VAL A 98 14.78 -15.27 0.63
CA VAL A 98 15.94 -14.52 0.16
C VAL A 98 16.74 -15.41 -0.80
N ALA A 99 17.53 -14.80 -1.70
CA ALA A 99 18.40 -15.60 -2.59
C ALA A 99 19.52 -16.33 -1.86
N GLY A 100 19.96 -15.81 -0.72
CA GLY A 100 21.02 -16.40 0.11
C GLY A 100 21.02 -15.79 1.51
N MET A 101 21.52 -16.55 2.48
CA MET A 101 21.63 -16.13 3.88
C MET A 101 22.91 -15.32 4.13
N GLY A 102 22.95 -14.60 5.26
CA GLY A 102 24.14 -13.88 5.75
C GLY A 102 24.33 -12.47 5.20
N GLY A 103 23.32 -11.92 4.47
CA GLY A 103 23.46 -10.61 3.80
C GLY A 103 22.43 -9.56 4.20
N LYS A 104 22.48 -8.43 3.47
CA LYS A 104 21.54 -7.31 3.66
C LYS A 104 20.09 -7.72 3.42
N ALA A 105 19.84 -8.64 2.48
CA ALA A 105 18.50 -9.15 2.19
C ALA A 105 17.92 -9.91 3.40
N GLU A 106 18.69 -10.80 4.03
CA GLU A 106 18.27 -11.51 5.24
C GLU A 106 18.05 -10.54 6.41
N ALA A 107 18.92 -9.56 6.58
CA ALA A 107 18.75 -8.55 7.64
C ALA A 107 17.43 -7.76 7.47
N ALA A 108 17.10 -7.35 6.24
CA ALA A 108 15.84 -6.68 5.93
C ALA A 108 14.64 -7.61 6.14
N ALA A 109 14.74 -8.85 5.65
CA ALA A 109 13.72 -9.88 5.80
C ALA A 109 13.41 -10.19 7.27
N GLY A 110 14.45 -10.32 8.11
CA GLY A 110 14.31 -10.56 9.54
C GLY A 110 13.55 -9.47 10.27
N LYS A 111 13.84 -8.20 9.96
CA LYS A 111 13.11 -7.06 10.52
C LYS A 111 11.64 -7.07 10.07
N CYS A 112 11.38 -7.29 8.79
CA CYS A 112 10.02 -7.38 8.28
C CYS A 112 9.22 -8.53 8.93
N LEU A 113 9.80 -9.72 9.01
CA LEU A 113 9.19 -10.89 9.63
C LEU A 113 8.83 -10.66 11.10
N TYR A 114 9.70 -9.97 11.84
CA TYR A 114 9.45 -9.61 13.24
C TYR A 114 8.14 -8.82 13.38
N TYR A 115 7.96 -7.75 12.60
CA TYR A 115 6.75 -6.91 12.69
C TYR A 115 5.50 -7.62 12.14
N ILE A 116 5.60 -8.41 11.07
CA ILE A 116 4.48 -9.19 10.56
C ILE A 116 4.01 -10.19 11.62
N GLN A 117 4.93 -10.82 12.36
CA GLN A 117 4.60 -11.76 13.41
C GLN A 117 3.76 -11.13 14.53
N GLN A 118 4.02 -9.86 14.88
CA GLN A 118 3.29 -9.16 15.94
C GLN A 118 1.79 -8.99 15.61
N VAL A 119 1.45 -8.85 14.32
CA VAL A 119 0.06 -8.60 13.88
C VAL A 119 -0.63 -9.86 13.39
N SER A 120 0.09 -10.71 12.67
CA SER A 120 -0.49 -11.91 12.07
C SER A 120 -0.79 -12.99 13.09
N ARG A 121 0.13 -13.19 14.05
CA ARG A 121 0.14 -14.32 15.00
C ARG A 121 0.00 -15.68 14.30
N TRP A 122 0.40 -15.75 13.03
CA TRP A 122 0.49 -16.97 12.27
C TRP A 122 1.72 -17.77 12.69
N PRO A 123 1.77 -19.09 12.40
CA PRO A 123 3.01 -19.84 12.54
C PRO A 123 4.16 -19.15 11.81
N ASN A 124 5.24 -18.88 12.54
CA ASN A 124 6.45 -18.28 11.98
C ASN A 124 7.32 -19.40 11.36
N ARG A 125 7.44 -19.36 10.03
CA ARG A 125 8.21 -20.34 9.27
C ARG A 125 9.64 -19.87 8.96
N GLY A 126 10.00 -18.65 9.39
CA GLY A 126 11.35 -18.09 9.31
C GLY A 126 11.68 -17.41 8.00
N VAL A 127 12.93 -16.96 7.93
CA VAL A 127 13.58 -16.52 6.68
C VAL A 127 14.30 -17.73 6.08
N LYS A 128 14.17 -17.94 4.76
CA LYS A 128 14.73 -19.10 4.06
C LYS A 128 15.45 -18.67 2.79
N ALA A 129 16.55 -19.36 2.50
CA ALA A 129 17.21 -19.23 1.20
C ALA A 129 16.46 -20.07 0.17
N GLN A 130 16.05 -19.43 -0.93
CA GLN A 130 15.39 -20.10 -2.05
C GLN A 130 15.72 -19.39 -3.36
N ASN A 131 15.99 -20.16 -4.40
CA ASN A 131 16.25 -19.61 -5.73
C ASN A 131 14.93 -19.19 -6.38
N VAL A 132 14.57 -17.91 -6.21
CA VAL A 132 13.40 -17.28 -6.83
C VAL A 132 13.90 -16.27 -7.86
N SER A 133 13.33 -16.27 -9.04
CA SER A 133 13.81 -15.51 -10.20
C SER A 133 13.99 -14.01 -9.90
N VAL A 134 13.02 -13.37 -9.26
CA VAL A 134 13.05 -11.93 -8.93
C VAL A 134 14.03 -11.58 -7.80
N LEU A 135 14.50 -12.57 -7.05
CA LEU A 135 15.50 -12.38 -5.97
C LEU A 135 16.93 -12.65 -6.44
N GLY A 136 17.09 -13.14 -7.67
CA GLY A 136 18.37 -13.61 -8.21
C GLY A 136 19.26 -12.49 -8.76
N SER A 137 20.24 -12.90 -9.56
CA SER A 137 21.31 -12.04 -10.08
C SER A 137 20.86 -10.89 -10.99
N LYS A 138 19.60 -10.86 -11.41
CA LYS A 138 19.04 -9.78 -12.24
C LYS A 138 18.55 -8.59 -11.42
N THR A 139 18.38 -8.74 -10.10
CA THR A 139 17.98 -7.66 -9.20
C THR A 139 19.21 -7.16 -8.45
N ASN A 140 19.60 -5.90 -8.67
CA ASN A 140 20.81 -5.33 -8.12
C ASN A 140 20.69 -5.00 -6.62
N ALA A 141 19.50 -4.61 -6.18
CA ALA A 141 19.23 -4.30 -4.79
C ALA A 141 19.21 -5.57 -3.92
N PRO A 142 19.51 -5.49 -2.63
CA PRO A 142 19.10 -6.52 -1.68
C PRO A 142 17.61 -6.80 -1.86
N ALA A 143 17.22 -8.09 -1.97
CA ALA A 143 15.87 -8.48 -2.34
C ALA A 143 15.33 -9.57 -1.44
N TYR A 144 14.05 -9.43 -1.05
CA TYR A 144 13.32 -10.51 -0.37
C TYR A 144 11.89 -10.63 -0.89
N LEU A 145 11.31 -11.80 -0.70
CA LEU A 145 9.93 -12.11 -1.04
C LEU A 145 9.19 -12.55 0.22
N THR A 146 8.03 -11.95 0.47
CA THR A 146 7.19 -12.31 1.62
C THR A 146 6.05 -13.21 1.19
N GLU A 147 5.84 -14.29 1.95
CA GLU A 147 4.69 -15.17 1.85
C GLU A 147 3.75 -14.88 3.01
N ASN A 148 2.68 -14.15 2.74
CA ASN A 148 1.75 -13.62 3.73
C ASN A 148 0.58 -14.58 3.97
N GLY A 149 0.85 -15.72 4.62
CA GLY A 149 -0.13 -16.78 4.83
C GLY A 149 -0.26 -17.71 3.62
N PHE A 150 -1.15 -18.68 3.70
CA PHE A 150 -1.43 -19.66 2.66
C PHE A 150 -2.84 -19.49 2.12
N ILE A 151 -2.98 -19.36 0.79
CA ILE A 151 -4.27 -19.09 0.16
C ILE A 151 -5.22 -20.29 0.16
N ASP A 152 -4.67 -21.50 0.29
CA ASP A 152 -5.39 -22.75 0.45
C ASP A 152 -5.69 -23.10 1.92
N SER A 153 -5.15 -22.35 2.88
CA SER A 153 -5.47 -22.46 4.30
C SER A 153 -6.73 -21.67 4.64
N VAL A 154 -7.76 -22.34 5.15
CA VAL A 154 -9.02 -21.69 5.60
C VAL A 154 -8.76 -20.67 6.72
N THR A 155 -7.84 -20.99 7.63
CA THR A 155 -7.52 -20.09 8.77
C THR A 155 -6.77 -18.84 8.32
N ASP A 156 -5.83 -18.97 7.36
CA ASP A 156 -5.07 -17.84 6.88
C ASP A 156 -5.93 -16.93 6.00
N THR A 157 -6.73 -17.54 5.09
CA THR A 157 -7.61 -16.79 4.21
C THR A 157 -8.77 -16.11 4.94
N ALA A 158 -9.22 -16.63 6.08
CA ALA A 158 -10.20 -15.92 6.91
C ALA A 158 -9.68 -14.54 7.33
N LYS A 159 -8.39 -14.43 7.64
CA LYS A 159 -7.73 -13.15 7.93
C LYS A 159 -7.47 -12.33 6.66
N LEU A 160 -6.95 -12.97 5.59
CA LEU A 160 -6.67 -12.27 4.33
C LEU A 160 -7.91 -11.66 3.66
N LYS A 161 -9.10 -12.19 3.91
CA LYS A 161 -10.38 -11.61 3.46
C LYS A 161 -10.71 -10.29 4.14
N ASP A 162 -10.25 -10.10 5.39
CA ASP A 162 -10.48 -8.87 6.13
C ASP A 162 -9.56 -7.74 5.63
N PRO A 163 -10.11 -6.65 5.06
CA PRO A 163 -9.32 -5.51 4.61
C PRO A 163 -8.58 -4.81 5.76
N ASN A 164 -9.08 -4.87 7.01
CA ASN A 164 -8.40 -4.29 8.15
C ASN A 164 -7.17 -5.12 8.53
N PHE A 165 -7.24 -6.43 8.36
CA PHE A 165 -6.07 -7.29 8.56
C PHE A 165 -5.00 -7.03 7.49
N ARG A 166 -5.38 -6.87 6.22
CA ARG A 166 -4.43 -6.49 5.16
C ARG A 166 -3.80 -5.11 5.41
N GLN A 167 -4.58 -4.16 5.95
CA GLN A 167 -4.04 -2.88 6.40
C GLN A 167 -3.00 -3.07 7.52
N SER A 168 -3.30 -3.92 8.49
CA SER A 168 -2.37 -4.23 9.58
C SER A 168 -1.09 -4.90 9.09
N LEU A 169 -1.19 -5.78 8.07
CA LEU A 169 -0.02 -6.35 7.40
C LEU A 169 0.80 -5.27 6.69
N ALA A 170 0.17 -4.35 5.96
CA ALA A 170 0.87 -3.25 5.29
C ALA A 170 1.62 -2.36 6.31
N VAL A 171 1.00 -2.03 7.45
CA VAL A 171 1.66 -1.30 8.54
C VAL A 171 2.86 -2.09 9.09
N ALA A 172 2.73 -3.40 9.27
CA ALA A 172 3.82 -4.25 9.75
C ALA A 172 5.00 -4.29 8.76
N HIS A 173 4.72 -4.43 7.47
CA HIS A 173 5.74 -4.31 6.42
C HIS A 173 6.43 -2.94 6.47
N ALA A 174 5.66 -1.84 6.58
CA ALA A 174 6.21 -0.50 6.65
C ALA A 174 7.15 -0.32 7.85
N LYS A 175 6.75 -0.80 9.03
CA LYS A 175 7.59 -0.79 10.25
C LYS A 175 8.91 -1.55 10.03
N GLY A 176 8.86 -2.74 9.45
CA GLY A 176 10.04 -3.55 9.18
C GLY A 176 11.00 -2.91 8.16
N ILE A 177 10.45 -2.32 7.11
CA ILE A 177 11.24 -1.61 6.08
C ILE A 177 11.86 -0.34 6.65
N CYS A 178 11.09 0.46 7.40
CA CYS A 178 11.60 1.66 8.06
C CYS A 178 12.73 1.31 9.05
N ASP A 179 12.55 0.26 9.87
CA ASP A 179 13.58 -0.22 10.79
C ASP A 179 14.85 -0.67 10.05
N TYR A 180 14.72 -1.36 8.90
CA TYR A 180 15.88 -1.71 8.08
C TYR A 180 16.63 -0.48 7.55
N PHE A 181 15.88 0.54 7.12
CA PHE A 181 16.49 1.79 6.63
C PHE A 181 16.98 2.73 7.74
N GLY A 182 16.76 2.39 9.01
CA GLY A 182 17.11 3.26 10.14
C GLY A 182 16.19 4.48 10.25
N VAL A 183 14.97 4.40 9.71
CA VAL A 183 13.94 5.44 9.79
C VAL A 183 13.02 5.10 10.95
N GLN A 184 12.79 6.08 11.83
CA GLN A 184 11.76 5.93 12.84
C GLN A 184 10.38 5.92 12.17
N TYR A 185 9.66 4.78 12.24
CA TYR A 185 8.32 4.69 11.70
C TYR A 185 7.38 5.60 12.48
N ARG A 186 6.70 6.46 11.75
CA ARG A 186 5.58 7.28 12.25
C ARG A 186 4.30 6.65 11.73
N GLU A 187 3.33 6.44 12.62
CA GLU A 187 2.02 5.98 12.17
C GLU A 187 1.41 7.04 11.28
N GLY A 188 1.38 6.75 9.97
CA GLY A 188 0.62 7.53 9.01
C GLY A 188 -0.84 7.17 9.18
N GLY A 189 -1.61 8.11 9.68
CA GLY A 189 -3.02 7.89 9.90
C GLY A 189 -3.35 7.98 11.38
N THR A 190 -3.24 9.05 11.90
CA THR A 190 -3.95 10.06 12.63
C THR A 190 -3.00 11.20 13.01
N ASP A 191 -1.96 11.50 12.23
CA ASP A 191 -1.64 12.91 12.15
C ASP A 191 -2.89 13.50 11.52
N MET A 192 -3.71 14.11 12.36
CA MET A 192 -4.84 14.90 11.89
C MET A 192 -4.29 15.70 10.72
N LEU A 193 -4.84 15.47 9.53
CA LEU A 193 -4.49 16.31 8.39
C LEU A 193 -4.51 17.73 8.92
N GLU A 194 -3.45 18.52 8.73
CA GLU A 194 -3.47 19.91 9.19
C GLU A 194 -4.70 20.60 8.61
N VAL A 195 -4.93 20.34 7.31
CA VAL A 195 -6.09 20.84 6.58
C VAL A 195 -6.61 19.73 5.67
N ALA A 196 -7.93 19.61 5.57
CA ALA A 196 -8.60 18.82 4.56
C ALA A 196 -9.71 19.63 3.89
N VAL A 197 -10.04 19.25 2.66
CA VAL A 197 -11.18 19.81 1.92
C VAL A 197 -12.17 18.70 1.66
N LEU A 198 -13.43 18.90 2.04
CA LEU A 198 -14.54 17.99 1.79
C LEU A 198 -15.50 18.62 0.79
N LEU A 199 -15.67 17.97 -0.36
CA LEU A 199 -16.64 18.37 -1.37
C LEU A 199 -17.99 17.73 -1.07
N TYR A 200 -19.06 18.48 -1.18
CA TYR A 200 -20.40 17.98 -1.02
C TYR A 200 -20.81 17.11 -2.21
N THR A 201 -20.46 17.54 -3.43
CA THR A 201 -20.68 16.81 -4.67
C THR A 201 -19.45 16.88 -5.58
N LYS A 202 -19.44 16.08 -6.65
CA LYS A 202 -18.42 16.17 -7.71
C LYS A 202 -18.44 17.50 -8.46
N GLU A 203 -19.56 18.22 -8.43
CA GLU A 203 -19.72 19.52 -9.09
C GLU A 203 -18.93 20.62 -8.37
N ASP A 204 -18.62 20.42 -7.09
CA ASP A 204 -17.83 21.35 -6.27
C ASP A 204 -16.32 21.18 -6.48
N TYR A 205 -15.88 20.28 -7.37
CA TYR A 205 -14.49 19.88 -7.53
C TYR A 205 -13.55 21.08 -7.80
N TRP A 206 -13.95 21.97 -8.70
CA TRP A 206 -13.13 23.15 -9.07
C TRP A 206 -12.91 24.09 -7.89
N ALA A 207 -13.97 24.42 -7.17
CA ALA A 207 -13.88 25.25 -5.97
C ALA A 207 -13.02 24.56 -4.89
N GLY A 208 -13.17 23.26 -4.70
CA GLY A 208 -12.38 22.48 -3.75
C GLY A 208 -10.91 22.41 -4.10
N THR A 209 -10.56 22.32 -5.37
CA THR A 209 -9.14 22.34 -5.80
C THR A 209 -8.47 23.67 -5.51
N ASP A 210 -9.19 24.79 -5.66
CA ASP A 210 -8.66 26.11 -5.32
C ASP A 210 -8.42 26.25 -3.81
N VAL A 211 -9.35 25.76 -2.98
CA VAL A 211 -9.15 25.72 -1.52
C VAL A 211 -7.95 24.85 -1.15
N SER A 212 -7.84 23.65 -1.75
CA SER A 212 -6.71 22.77 -1.53
C SER A 212 -5.38 23.43 -1.90
N ALA A 213 -5.31 24.09 -3.06
CA ALA A 213 -4.11 24.78 -3.53
C ALA A 213 -3.70 25.93 -2.60
N LYS A 214 -4.66 26.73 -2.13
CA LYS A 214 -4.41 27.82 -1.16
C LYS A 214 -3.93 27.32 0.20
N ASN A 215 -4.22 26.06 0.54
CA ASN A 215 -3.81 25.41 1.78
C ASN A 215 -2.69 24.37 1.57
N GLY A 216 -1.76 24.62 0.65
CA GLY A 216 -0.55 23.82 0.45
C GLY A 216 -0.79 22.49 -0.25
N ASN A 217 -1.81 22.40 -1.12
CA ASN A 217 -2.25 21.17 -1.78
C ASN A 217 -2.68 20.08 -0.77
N CYS A 218 -3.47 20.48 0.20
CA CYS A 218 -3.98 19.56 1.22
C CYS A 218 -4.92 18.49 0.64
N ALA A 219 -5.24 17.49 1.44
CA ALA A 219 -6.08 16.38 1.03
C ALA A 219 -7.49 16.85 0.64
N LEU A 220 -8.00 16.32 -0.47
CA LEU A 220 -9.32 16.61 -1.00
C LEU A 220 -10.17 15.34 -1.01
N PHE A 221 -11.33 15.39 -0.38
CA PHE A 221 -12.28 14.30 -0.26
C PHE A 221 -13.59 14.66 -0.97
N ILE A 222 -14.23 13.68 -1.56
CA ILE A 222 -15.57 13.83 -2.13
C ILE A 222 -16.51 12.95 -1.29
N ARG A 223 -17.67 13.47 -0.89
CA ARG A 223 -18.68 12.66 -0.21
C ARG A 223 -19.15 11.54 -1.12
N PRO A 224 -19.25 10.30 -0.59
CA PRO A 224 -19.94 9.20 -1.29
C PRO A 224 -21.44 9.52 -1.55
N ASP A 225 -22.04 8.75 -2.44
CA ASP A 225 -23.47 8.93 -2.81
C ASP A 225 -24.42 8.70 -1.63
N ASP A 226 -24.00 8.00 -0.57
CA ASP A 226 -24.76 7.83 0.69
C ASP A 226 -24.64 9.04 1.64
N HIS A 227 -23.98 10.11 1.19
CA HIS A 227 -23.70 11.33 1.96
C HIS A 227 -22.90 11.12 3.25
N SER A 228 -22.27 9.97 3.44
CA SER A 228 -21.35 9.74 4.55
C SER A 228 -20.14 10.65 4.46
N VAL A 229 -19.48 10.90 5.58
CA VAL A 229 -18.24 11.69 5.63
C VAL A 229 -17.06 10.76 5.79
N PRO A 230 -16.07 10.81 4.90
CA PRO A 230 -14.85 10.01 5.05
C PRO A 230 -14.18 10.27 6.40
N LYS A 231 -13.82 9.21 7.12
CA LYS A 231 -13.19 9.30 8.45
C LYS A 231 -11.92 10.14 8.43
N ASP A 232 -11.14 10.03 7.36
CA ASP A 232 -9.88 10.77 7.22
C ASP A 232 -10.13 12.28 7.08
N ALA A 233 -11.22 12.70 6.42
CA ALA A 233 -11.64 14.10 6.39
C ALA A 233 -11.99 14.60 7.79
N MET A 234 -12.72 13.79 8.59
CA MET A 234 -13.09 14.12 9.95
C MET A 234 -11.91 14.13 10.93
N SER A 235 -10.77 13.58 10.56
CA SER A 235 -9.54 13.60 11.37
C SER A 235 -8.66 14.83 11.15
N ALA A 236 -9.02 15.74 10.23
CA ALA A 236 -8.26 16.95 9.99
C ALA A 236 -8.30 17.91 11.19
N LYS A 237 -7.27 18.71 11.40
CA LYS A 237 -7.33 19.83 12.39
C LYS A 237 -8.25 20.92 11.93
N THR A 238 -8.26 21.21 10.63
CA THR A 238 -9.19 22.15 9.99
C THR A 238 -9.83 21.47 8.78
N LEU A 239 -11.16 21.46 8.73
CA LEU A 239 -11.93 20.90 7.64
C LEU A 239 -12.66 21.99 6.87
N TYR A 240 -12.25 22.25 5.62
CA TYR A 240 -13.01 23.08 4.70
C TYR A 240 -14.10 22.25 4.04
N ILE A 241 -15.34 22.72 4.09
CA ILE A 241 -16.48 22.07 3.45
C ILE A 241 -16.93 22.96 2.31
N VAL A 242 -16.82 22.45 1.08
CA VAL A 242 -17.17 23.17 -0.14
C VAL A 242 -18.48 22.63 -0.68
N GLY A 243 -19.48 23.47 -0.82
CA GLY A 243 -20.79 23.16 -1.39
C GLY A 243 -21.68 22.47 -0.36
N GLY A 244 -22.11 22.63 0.66
CA GLY A 244 -22.96 21.86 1.60
C GLY A 244 -23.02 22.44 3.00
N GLY A 245 -23.68 21.72 3.86
CA GLY A 245 -23.83 22.11 5.26
C GLY A 245 -22.80 21.48 6.18
N SER A 246 -22.80 21.91 7.46
CA SER A 246 -22.00 21.34 8.53
C SER A 246 -22.04 19.82 8.59
N VAL A 247 -20.91 19.22 8.91
CA VAL A 247 -20.78 17.78 9.16
C VAL A 247 -20.47 17.47 10.63
N GLY A 248 -20.47 18.51 11.47
CA GLY A 248 -20.21 18.37 12.91
C GLY A 248 -18.72 18.23 13.26
N HIS A 249 -17.83 18.69 12.39
CA HIS A 249 -16.41 18.74 12.70
C HIS A 249 -16.11 19.90 13.66
N SER A 250 -15.24 19.69 14.64
CA SER A 250 -14.96 20.67 15.70
C SER A 250 -14.33 21.97 15.22
N ASN A 251 -13.66 21.95 14.08
CA ASN A 251 -13.05 23.11 13.44
C ASN A 251 -13.32 23.06 11.93
N GLU A 252 -14.57 23.33 11.54
CA GLU A 252 -14.99 23.35 10.15
C GLU A 252 -15.12 24.78 9.62
N VAL A 253 -14.77 24.95 8.35
CA VAL A 253 -14.96 26.20 7.59
C VAL A 253 -15.91 25.91 6.45
N LEU A 254 -17.12 26.46 6.52
CA LEU A 254 -18.14 26.27 5.49
C LEU A 254 -17.93 27.28 4.36
N LEU A 255 -17.75 26.77 3.15
CA LEU A 255 -17.63 27.52 1.91
C LEU A 255 -18.77 27.06 0.98
N SER A 256 -19.96 27.59 1.24
CA SER A 256 -21.18 27.23 0.51
C SER A 256 -21.97 28.46 0.13
N GLY A 257 -22.67 28.37 -0.99
CA GLY A 257 -23.61 29.37 -1.48
C GLY A 257 -24.90 28.73 -1.97
N ASN A 258 -25.86 29.54 -2.40
CA ASN A 258 -27.15 29.05 -2.92
C ASN A 258 -27.04 28.40 -4.30
N SER A 259 -25.88 28.54 -4.96
CA SER A 259 -25.53 27.92 -6.24
C SER A 259 -24.06 27.61 -6.32
N LYS A 260 -23.65 26.80 -7.32
CA LYS A 260 -22.23 26.51 -7.58
C LYS A 260 -21.39 27.78 -7.83
N TYR A 261 -22.01 28.84 -8.36
CA TYR A 261 -21.32 30.13 -8.58
C TYR A 261 -21.11 30.90 -7.29
N ASP A 262 -22.08 30.84 -6.37
CA ASP A 262 -21.96 31.45 -5.04
C ASP A 262 -20.95 30.68 -4.20
N THR A 263 -20.90 29.36 -4.30
CA THR A 263 -19.88 28.53 -3.66
C THR A 263 -18.49 28.88 -4.17
N ALA A 264 -18.31 29.04 -5.48
CA ALA A 264 -17.03 29.46 -6.07
C ALA A 264 -16.62 30.88 -5.62
N ALA A 265 -17.56 31.77 -5.37
CA ALA A 265 -17.29 33.11 -4.85
C ALA A 265 -16.93 33.12 -3.36
N ALA A 266 -17.30 32.08 -2.60
CA ALA A 266 -16.96 31.93 -1.18
C ALA A 266 -15.54 31.36 -0.96
N VAL A 267 -14.90 30.81 -1.98
CA VAL A 267 -13.54 30.25 -1.99
C VAL A 267 -12.51 31.32 -2.31
#